data_39049531aa0d6924bb6322e1e92228e2
#
_entry.id   39049531aa0d6924bb6322e1e92228e2
#
_cell.length_a   1.000
_cell.length_b   1.000
_cell.length_c   1.000
_cell.angle_alpha   90.00
_cell.angle_beta   90.00
_cell.angle_gamma   90.00
#
_symmetry.space_group_name_H-M   'P 1'
#
loop_
_entity.id
_entity.type
_entity.pdbx_description
1 polymer ?
#
loop_
_entity_poly.entity_id
_entity_poly.type
_entity_poly.pdbx_seq_one_letter_code
_entity_poly.pdbx_strand_id
1 'polypeptide(L)'
;MDTPLDMLEQLEADLAAADHDESATGVDRRQFMFFSLVAAAASTFGARGAGAQGAGAQGAGALGSLTRGAAQPPQVTPVALGNGEAPALQFMPYPGGTGALMEKLVREKGAAAFARTPHAVEKWSGAVPTNPDDLAFLPAHRISALIKARKITSRQITDIYLARIEKLNPTLNFVVTLMASQARAEADAADAEIAAGKYRGPLHGVPYGIKDLFAVKGVPTTWGSADFKDQIPDYDADVVVRLREAGAVLLAKLATGLFAQNDWWFGGRTNNPWNTNIGSSGSSTGPGSATAAGCVAFSIGTETQGSIVSPAIRNGISALRPTFGRVSRHGGMVLSWSQDRVGPMCRTAEDCAMVFSVLHGADEKDASTVTTPFQFDRNLSLASLRIGVDSAAPKELVDTLRGLGMSPKEIGARPTVAGMQGGGLNVEYAAAFDFYVQRKAKEIGLDLNMVYDPTRTGNGAYGNNRPARPAGVGPEATNPMAAADWNPRFLGGRTARGFEFVQNQRRRLLLVSKWGEFMKDLDLFIAGPNADVGPNAQTGHPCAVLPYKFDVPQFGGGGRGADAAAPAPVYKAQPICGVITGNLYNDDLILSVAHQFQKATDHHTKRPSFA
;
A
#
# COMPACT_ATOMS: atom_id res chain seq x y z
N MET A 1 -48.58 28.05 3.58
CA MET A 1 -47.12 27.83 3.63
C MET A 1 -46.93 26.53 4.36
N ASP A 2 -46.66 25.51 3.61
CA ASP A 2 -46.54 24.16 4.15
C ASP A 2 -45.32 24.06 5.05
N THR A 3 -45.47 23.41 6.18
CA THR A 3 -44.36 23.25 7.12
C THR A 3 -43.35 22.25 6.55
N PRO A 4 -42.10 22.26 7.00
CA PRO A 4 -41.10 21.26 6.58
C PRO A 4 -41.53 19.80 6.85
N LEU A 5 -42.46 19.58 7.80
CA LEU A 5 -43.04 18.27 8.08
C LEU A 5 -44.04 17.87 6.98
N ASP A 6 -44.89 18.80 6.52
CA ASP A 6 -45.86 18.54 5.45
C ASP A 6 -45.15 18.19 4.13
N MET A 7 -43.97 18.80 3.87
CA MET A 7 -43.14 18.48 2.72
C MET A 7 -42.47 17.09 2.84
N LEU A 8 -42.13 16.64 4.05
CA LEU A 8 -41.57 15.32 4.28
C LEU A 8 -42.62 14.22 4.11
N GLU A 9 -43.82 14.42 4.63
CA GLU A 9 -44.97 13.49 4.47
C GLU A 9 -45.39 13.40 3.01
N GLN A 10 -45.39 14.52 2.27
CA GLN A 10 -45.63 14.51 0.83
C GLN A 10 -44.55 13.75 0.06
N LEU A 11 -43.29 13.91 0.44
CA LEU A 11 -42.15 13.21 -0.18
C LEU A 11 -42.20 11.70 0.10
N GLU A 12 -42.59 11.27 1.29
CA GLU A 12 -42.77 9.86 1.63
C GLU A 12 -43.96 9.24 0.87
N ALA A 13 -45.04 9.99 0.65
CA ALA A 13 -46.19 9.58 -0.16
C ALA A 13 -45.83 9.44 -1.64
N ASP A 14 -45.01 10.38 -2.17
CA ASP A 14 -44.53 10.35 -3.56
C ASP A 14 -43.51 9.22 -3.79
N LEU A 15 -42.72 8.88 -2.78
CA LEU A 15 -41.81 7.73 -2.78
C LEU A 15 -42.55 6.39 -2.82
N ALA A 16 -43.62 6.26 -2.02
CA ALA A 16 -44.44 5.06 -2.00
C ALA A 16 -45.24 4.86 -3.30
N ALA A 17 -45.61 5.95 -3.97
CA ALA A 17 -46.27 5.91 -5.28
C ALA A 17 -45.30 5.55 -6.43
N ALA A 18 -44.03 5.98 -6.35
CA ALA A 18 -43.03 5.72 -7.36
C ALA A 18 -42.51 4.26 -7.34
N ASP A 19 -42.64 3.54 -6.25
CA ASP A 19 -42.23 2.13 -6.15
C ASP A 19 -43.19 1.18 -6.93
N HIS A 20 -44.31 1.70 -7.46
CA HIS A 20 -45.29 0.94 -8.24
C HIS A 20 -45.33 1.24 -9.74
N ASP A 21 -44.51 2.20 -10.24
CA ASP A 21 -44.50 2.53 -11.66
C ASP A 21 -43.09 2.80 -12.18
N GLU A 22 -42.42 1.75 -12.63
CA GLU A 22 -41.03 1.82 -13.21
C GLU A 22 -40.98 2.55 -14.57
N SER A 23 -42.08 3.00 -15.13
CA SER A 23 -42.13 3.50 -16.51
C SER A 23 -42.24 5.04 -16.66
N ALA A 24 -42.47 5.79 -15.59
CA ALA A 24 -42.99 7.17 -15.75
C ALA A 24 -42.03 8.32 -15.55
N THR A 25 -40.84 8.17 -14.95
CA THR A 25 -40.05 9.35 -14.53
C THR A 25 -38.67 9.56 -15.17
N GLY A 26 -38.07 8.61 -15.86
CA GLY A 26 -36.77 8.78 -16.52
C GLY A 26 -35.59 9.13 -15.58
N VAL A 27 -35.80 9.15 -14.27
CA VAL A 27 -34.82 9.46 -13.24
C VAL A 27 -34.45 8.16 -12.52
N ASP A 28 -33.19 7.71 -12.66
CA ASP A 28 -32.78 6.51 -11.98
C ASP A 28 -32.64 6.72 -10.46
N ARG A 29 -32.71 5.64 -9.69
CA ARG A 29 -32.62 5.62 -8.23
C ARG A 29 -31.38 6.37 -7.68
N ARG A 30 -30.32 6.52 -8.47
CA ARG A 30 -29.09 7.24 -8.11
C ARG A 30 -29.26 8.75 -8.29
N GLN A 31 -29.93 9.17 -9.35
CA GLN A 31 -30.27 10.57 -9.58
C GLN A 31 -31.22 11.05 -8.50
N PHE A 32 -32.18 10.23 -8.10
CA PHE A 32 -33.11 10.54 -7.02
C PHE A 32 -32.39 10.69 -5.66
N MET A 33 -31.49 9.77 -5.30
CA MET A 33 -30.66 9.90 -4.08
C MET A 33 -29.75 11.13 -4.11
N PHE A 34 -29.21 11.47 -5.26
CA PHE A 34 -28.40 12.67 -5.42
C PHE A 34 -29.23 13.95 -5.22
N PHE A 35 -30.40 14.05 -5.81
CA PHE A 35 -31.28 15.19 -5.64
C PHE A 35 -31.81 15.30 -4.21
N SER A 36 -32.11 14.19 -3.55
CA SER A 36 -32.53 14.17 -2.14
C SER A 36 -31.43 14.64 -1.19
N LEU A 37 -30.18 14.26 -1.44
CA LEU A 37 -29.02 14.74 -0.68
C LEU A 37 -28.76 16.22 -0.90
N VAL A 38 -28.90 16.71 -2.12
CA VAL A 38 -28.75 18.14 -2.46
C VAL A 38 -29.88 18.97 -1.84
N ALA A 39 -31.10 18.47 -1.84
CA ALA A 39 -32.24 19.14 -1.20
C ALA A 39 -32.10 19.20 0.33
N ALA A 40 -31.63 18.12 0.97
CA ALA A 40 -31.35 18.08 2.41
C ALA A 40 -30.20 19.05 2.79
N ALA A 41 -29.14 19.12 1.98
CA ALA A 41 -28.06 20.08 2.18
C ALA A 41 -28.56 21.54 2.01
N ALA A 42 -29.40 21.81 1.00
CA ALA A 42 -29.92 23.15 0.77
C ALA A 42 -30.85 23.61 1.92
N SER A 43 -31.65 22.72 2.53
CA SER A 43 -32.51 23.03 3.65
C SER A 43 -31.73 23.33 4.95
N THR A 44 -30.60 22.71 5.17
CA THR A 44 -29.74 22.99 6.33
C THR A 44 -28.92 24.28 6.22
N PHE A 45 -28.60 24.71 5.00
CA PHE A 45 -27.87 25.96 4.76
C PHE A 45 -28.78 27.16 4.42
N GLY A 46 -30.00 26.93 3.96
CA GLY A 46 -30.97 27.98 3.58
C GLY A 46 -31.69 28.66 4.75
N ALA A 47 -31.73 28.05 5.93
CA ALA A 47 -32.50 28.56 7.07
C ALA A 47 -31.81 29.69 7.87
N ARG A 48 -30.64 30.14 7.49
CA ARG A 48 -29.91 31.25 8.15
C ARG A 48 -29.81 32.54 7.34
N GLY A 49 -30.43 32.63 6.18
CA GLY A 49 -30.28 33.77 5.26
C GLY A 49 -31.53 34.67 5.05
N ALA A 50 -32.65 34.38 5.67
CA ALA A 50 -33.91 35.12 5.42
C ALA A 50 -34.37 35.93 6.63
N GLY A 51 -33.62 36.93 7.03
CA GLY A 51 -34.00 37.80 8.15
C GLY A 51 -33.23 39.10 8.24
N ALA A 52 -33.12 39.87 7.16
CA ALA A 52 -32.72 41.29 7.24
C ALA A 52 -32.95 42.00 5.89
N GLN A 53 -34.17 42.41 5.62
CA GLN A 53 -34.45 43.55 4.74
C GLN A 53 -35.56 44.41 5.34
N GLY A 54 -35.19 45.61 5.75
CA GLY A 54 -36.11 46.71 5.95
C GLY A 54 -35.95 47.42 7.29
N ALA A 55 -35.18 48.49 7.31
CA ALA A 55 -35.57 49.81 7.77
C ALA A 55 -34.37 50.68 8.09
N GLY A 56 -34.43 51.85 7.58
CA GLY A 56 -33.43 52.86 7.41
C GLY A 56 -32.79 53.47 8.65
N ALA A 57 -31.78 54.29 8.34
CA ALA A 57 -30.90 55.03 9.18
C ALA A 57 -31.56 55.88 10.26
N GLN A 58 -30.93 55.94 11.42
CA GLN A 58 -30.47 57.10 12.19
C GLN A 58 -30.30 56.71 13.69
N GLY A 59 -29.19 57.13 14.29
CA GLY A 59 -29.04 57.14 15.72
C GLY A 59 -27.71 56.58 16.26
N ALA A 60 -26.66 57.41 16.21
CA ALA A 60 -25.48 57.17 17.04
C ALA A 60 -25.82 57.41 18.52
N GLY A 61 -25.59 56.43 19.38
CA GLY A 61 -25.77 56.61 20.79
C GLY A 61 -25.57 55.34 21.62
N ALA A 62 -24.51 55.30 22.39
CA ALA A 62 -24.31 54.47 23.60
C ALA A 62 -24.26 52.93 23.41
N LEU A 63 -23.02 52.44 23.17
CA LEU A 63 -22.67 51.05 23.48
C LEU A 63 -22.52 50.87 24.99
N GLY A 64 -23.65 50.55 25.65
CA GLY A 64 -23.64 50.01 26.99
C GLY A 64 -23.31 48.51 26.95
N SER A 65 -22.26 48.12 27.65
CA SER A 65 -21.84 46.72 27.81
C SER A 65 -22.96 45.85 28.42
N LEU A 66 -23.55 44.99 27.62
CA LEU A 66 -24.31 43.85 28.10
C LEU A 66 -23.52 42.58 27.81
N THR A 67 -22.47 42.35 28.59
CA THR A 67 -21.91 41.01 28.74
C THR A 67 -22.88 40.15 29.56
N ARG A 68 -23.96 39.71 28.97
CA ARG A 68 -24.64 38.50 29.44
C ARG A 68 -23.73 37.35 29.08
N GLY A 69 -23.12 36.71 30.09
CA GLY A 69 -22.41 35.46 29.93
C GLY A 69 -23.32 34.43 29.20
N ALA A 70 -23.16 34.32 27.91
CA ALA A 70 -23.71 33.19 27.19
C ALA A 70 -23.00 31.96 27.79
N ALA A 71 -23.78 31.09 28.45
CA ALA A 71 -23.27 29.78 28.84
C ALA A 71 -22.65 29.15 27.59
N GLN A 72 -21.35 28.84 27.64
CA GLN A 72 -20.71 28.09 26.56
C GLN A 72 -21.51 26.81 26.39
N PRO A 73 -21.87 26.44 25.14
CA PRO A 73 -22.52 25.16 24.92
C PRO A 73 -21.61 24.07 25.52
N PRO A 74 -22.19 23.02 26.12
CA PRO A 74 -21.40 21.97 26.73
C PRO A 74 -20.35 21.50 25.73
N GLN A 75 -19.09 21.57 26.12
CA GLN A 75 -18.00 21.05 25.28
C GLN A 75 -18.18 19.54 25.18
N VAL A 76 -18.71 19.11 24.05
CA VAL A 76 -18.76 17.70 23.72
C VAL A 76 -17.33 17.27 23.43
N THR A 77 -16.77 16.38 24.26
CA THR A 77 -15.48 15.79 23.98
C THR A 77 -15.58 14.94 22.72
N PRO A 78 -14.82 15.26 21.66
CA PRO A 78 -14.85 14.44 20.46
C PRO A 78 -14.43 13.00 20.76
N VAL A 79 -14.97 12.04 20.00
CA VAL A 79 -14.54 10.64 20.06
C VAL A 79 -13.06 10.59 19.66
N ALA A 80 -12.24 9.93 20.49
CA ALA A 80 -10.84 9.70 20.17
C ALA A 80 -10.74 8.72 19.01
N LEU A 81 -10.06 9.11 17.92
CA LEU A 81 -9.81 8.27 16.75
C LEU A 81 -8.37 7.77 16.79
N GLY A 82 -8.17 6.49 16.51
CA GLY A 82 -6.86 5.87 16.37
C GLY A 82 -6.31 5.97 14.94
N ASN A 83 -5.35 5.11 14.61
CA ASN A 83 -4.81 5.03 13.25
C ASN A 83 -5.77 4.32 12.27
N GLY A 84 -6.59 3.39 12.76
CA GLY A 84 -7.37 2.46 11.96
C GLY A 84 -8.69 2.99 11.42
N GLU A 85 -9.28 4.03 12.05
CA GLU A 85 -10.61 4.53 11.64
C GLU A 85 -10.53 5.26 10.31
N ALA A 86 -11.09 4.64 9.28
CA ALA A 86 -11.09 5.15 7.92
C ALA A 86 -12.18 6.22 7.70
N PRO A 87 -11.93 7.21 6.81
CA PRO A 87 -12.98 8.17 6.43
C PRO A 87 -14.12 7.47 5.66
N ALA A 88 -15.34 7.96 5.80
CA ALA A 88 -16.51 7.42 5.08
C ALA A 88 -16.38 7.53 3.56
N LEU A 89 -15.68 8.56 3.07
CA LEU A 89 -15.37 8.72 1.65
C LEU A 89 -14.09 7.99 1.32
N GLN A 90 -14.21 6.78 0.79
CA GLN A 90 -13.08 5.99 0.33
C GLN A 90 -12.85 6.13 -1.17
N PHE A 91 -11.57 6.07 -1.55
CA PHE A 91 -11.15 6.12 -2.93
C PHE A 91 -11.48 4.81 -3.66
N MET A 92 -12.13 4.94 -4.83
CA MET A 92 -12.37 3.83 -5.75
C MET A 92 -11.64 4.12 -7.07
N PRO A 93 -10.67 3.30 -7.48
CA PRO A 93 -9.82 3.60 -8.64
C PRO A 93 -10.54 3.42 -9.99
N TYR A 94 -11.59 2.61 -10.04
CA TYR A 94 -12.24 2.29 -11.30
C TYR A 94 -13.21 3.40 -11.74
N PRO A 95 -13.12 3.89 -12.99
CA PRO A 95 -14.09 4.84 -13.55
C PRO A 95 -15.51 4.27 -13.49
N GLY A 96 -16.44 5.00 -12.85
CA GLY A 96 -17.81 4.53 -12.61
C GLY A 96 -18.00 3.71 -11.34
N GLY A 97 -16.91 3.50 -10.56
CA GLY A 97 -16.97 2.84 -9.25
C GLY A 97 -17.15 1.32 -9.29
N THR A 98 -17.38 0.73 -8.11
CA THR A 98 -17.42 -0.72 -7.92
C THR A 98 -18.53 -1.41 -8.75
N GLY A 99 -19.70 -0.78 -8.88
CA GLY A 99 -20.80 -1.34 -9.67
C GLY A 99 -20.40 -1.55 -11.13
N ALA A 100 -19.91 -0.49 -11.78
CA ALA A 100 -19.46 -0.55 -13.17
C ALA A 100 -18.31 -1.55 -13.38
N LEU A 101 -17.38 -1.64 -12.40
CA LEU A 101 -16.34 -2.65 -12.40
C LEU A 101 -16.91 -4.07 -12.40
N MET A 102 -17.83 -4.35 -11.47
CA MET A 102 -18.40 -5.70 -11.32
C MET A 102 -19.19 -6.12 -12.56
N GLU A 103 -20.00 -5.23 -13.12
CA GLU A 103 -20.72 -5.47 -14.37
C GLU A 103 -19.78 -5.79 -15.54
N LYS A 104 -18.70 -5.01 -15.67
CA LYS A 104 -17.66 -5.26 -16.69
C LYS A 104 -17.02 -6.64 -16.50
N LEU A 105 -16.55 -6.95 -15.29
CA LEU A 105 -15.84 -8.22 -15.03
C LEU A 105 -16.73 -9.44 -15.19
N VAL A 106 -18.00 -9.37 -14.77
CA VAL A 106 -18.96 -10.46 -14.98
C VAL A 106 -19.24 -10.66 -16.48
N ARG A 107 -19.38 -9.57 -17.24
CA ARG A 107 -19.60 -9.65 -18.69
C ARG A 107 -18.40 -10.22 -19.43
N GLU A 108 -17.17 -9.84 -19.05
CA GLU A 108 -15.95 -10.22 -19.78
C GLU A 108 -15.41 -11.61 -19.37
N LYS A 109 -15.48 -11.94 -18.08
CA LYS A 109 -14.84 -13.12 -17.50
C LYS A 109 -15.83 -14.20 -17.03
N GLY A 110 -17.11 -13.84 -16.90
CA GLY A 110 -18.15 -14.73 -16.36
C GLY A 110 -18.09 -14.87 -14.83
N ALA A 111 -19.20 -15.25 -14.23
CA ALA A 111 -19.33 -15.39 -12.77
C ALA A 111 -18.39 -16.47 -12.18
N ALA A 112 -18.14 -17.56 -12.94
CA ALA A 112 -17.26 -18.64 -12.48
C ALA A 112 -15.81 -18.20 -12.26
N ALA A 113 -15.34 -17.15 -12.95
CA ALA A 113 -13.98 -16.62 -12.79
C ALA A 113 -13.73 -16.01 -11.41
N PHE A 114 -14.79 -15.67 -10.65
CA PHE A 114 -14.69 -15.14 -9.29
C PHE A 114 -14.46 -16.22 -8.23
N ALA A 115 -14.61 -17.49 -8.60
CA ALA A 115 -14.28 -18.60 -7.70
C ALA A 115 -12.78 -18.58 -7.40
N ARG A 116 -12.41 -18.67 -6.13
CA ARG A 116 -11.00 -18.80 -5.72
C ARG A 116 -10.48 -20.16 -6.17
N THR A 117 -9.56 -20.17 -7.12
CA THR A 117 -8.81 -21.37 -7.50
C THR A 117 -7.49 -21.36 -6.75
N PRO A 118 -7.21 -22.34 -5.87
CA PRO A 118 -5.93 -22.45 -5.21
C PRO A 118 -4.81 -22.53 -6.23
N HIS A 119 -3.72 -21.81 -6.00
CA HIS A 119 -2.53 -21.89 -6.84
C HIS A 119 -2.01 -23.33 -6.91
N ALA A 120 -1.88 -23.87 -8.11
CA ALA A 120 -1.45 -25.23 -8.30
C ALA A 120 0.06 -25.37 -7.99
N VAL A 121 0.39 -26.20 -6.99
CA VAL A 121 1.78 -26.52 -6.67
C VAL A 121 2.25 -27.63 -7.60
N GLU A 122 3.28 -27.34 -8.38
CA GLU A 122 3.90 -28.33 -9.27
C GLU A 122 4.54 -29.47 -8.48
N LYS A 123 4.58 -30.65 -9.10
CA LYS A 123 5.29 -31.78 -8.49
C LYS A 123 6.78 -31.49 -8.50
N TRP A 124 7.44 -31.83 -7.39
CA TRP A 124 8.89 -31.76 -7.35
C TRP A 124 9.50 -32.80 -8.29
N SER A 125 10.44 -32.35 -9.09
CA SER A 125 11.28 -33.19 -9.95
C SER A 125 12.76 -32.88 -9.68
N GLY A 126 13.61 -33.91 -9.67
CA GLY A 126 15.05 -33.77 -9.44
C GLY A 126 15.50 -34.10 -8.00
N ALA A 127 16.80 -33.98 -7.77
CA ALA A 127 17.40 -34.17 -6.46
C ALA A 127 17.04 -33.05 -5.49
N VAL A 128 16.84 -33.37 -4.24
CA VAL A 128 16.66 -32.34 -3.19
C VAL A 128 18.02 -31.73 -2.88
N PRO A 129 18.16 -30.41 -2.86
CA PRO A 129 19.41 -29.78 -2.44
C PRO A 129 19.79 -30.18 -1.01
N THR A 130 21.04 -30.53 -0.81
CA THR A 130 21.56 -30.91 0.53
C THR A 130 22.21 -29.75 1.27
N ASN A 131 22.68 -28.74 0.52
CA ASN A 131 23.23 -27.53 1.12
C ASN A 131 22.10 -26.64 1.65
N PRO A 132 22.11 -26.24 2.93
CA PRO A 132 21.13 -25.34 3.52
C PRO A 132 20.94 -24.01 2.76
N ASP A 133 22.03 -23.44 2.24
CA ASP A 133 21.96 -22.20 1.47
C ASP A 133 21.22 -22.40 0.14
N ASP A 134 21.39 -23.54 -0.53
CA ASP A 134 20.66 -23.83 -1.75
C ASP A 134 19.15 -24.01 -1.46
N LEU A 135 18.81 -24.64 -0.34
CA LEU A 135 17.40 -24.73 0.11
C LEU A 135 16.84 -23.35 0.43
N ALA A 136 17.58 -22.50 1.15
CA ALA A 136 17.14 -21.17 1.55
C ALA A 136 16.86 -20.23 0.35
N PHE A 137 17.57 -20.41 -0.75
CA PHE A 137 17.39 -19.61 -1.96
C PHE A 137 16.43 -20.23 -2.99
N LEU A 138 15.85 -21.40 -2.71
CA LEU A 138 14.76 -21.90 -3.58
C LEU A 138 13.59 -20.89 -3.60
N PRO A 139 12.93 -20.73 -4.74
CA PRO A 139 11.65 -20.04 -4.81
C PRO A 139 10.61 -20.65 -3.85
N ALA A 140 9.72 -19.83 -3.32
CA ALA A 140 8.73 -20.28 -2.34
C ALA A 140 7.82 -21.39 -2.88
N HIS A 141 7.44 -21.34 -4.18
CA HIS A 141 6.65 -22.40 -4.82
C HIS A 141 7.42 -23.73 -4.89
N ARG A 142 8.76 -23.70 -5.01
CA ARG A 142 9.60 -24.91 -5.01
C ARG A 142 9.75 -25.47 -3.58
N ILE A 143 9.87 -24.61 -2.57
CA ILE A 143 9.84 -25.02 -1.15
C ILE A 143 8.49 -25.68 -0.84
N SER A 144 7.38 -25.07 -1.27
CA SER A 144 6.04 -25.63 -1.15
C SER A 144 5.93 -27.02 -1.78
N ALA A 145 6.51 -27.21 -2.99
CA ALA A 145 6.53 -28.50 -3.66
C ALA A 145 7.30 -29.56 -2.88
N LEU A 146 8.43 -29.20 -2.26
CA LEU A 146 9.22 -30.12 -1.41
C LEU A 146 8.47 -30.52 -0.15
N ILE A 147 7.84 -29.55 0.52
CA ILE A 147 7.04 -29.79 1.75
C ILE A 147 5.83 -30.69 1.41
N LYS A 148 5.07 -30.35 0.37
CA LYS A 148 3.93 -31.15 -0.08
C LYS A 148 4.32 -32.59 -0.43
N ALA A 149 5.48 -32.77 -1.05
CA ALA A 149 6.03 -34.09 -1.40
C ALA A 149 6.71 -34.79 -0.21
N ARG A 150 6.75 -34.15 0.99
CA ARG A 150 7.44 -34.65 2.20
C ARG A 150 8.92 -34.97 1.94
N LYS A 151 9.57 -34.22 1.06
CA LYS A 151 11.01 -34.33 0.78
C LYS A 151 11.85 -33.52 1.75
N ILE A 152 11.28 -32.43 2.29
CA ILE A 152 11.75 -31.67 3.45
C ILE A 152 10.56 -31.45 4.38
N THR A 153 10.82 -31.13 5.64
CA THR A 153 9.80 -30.72 6.59
C THR A 153 9.72 -29.20 6.67
N SER A 154 8.56 -28.67 7.07
CA SER A 154 8.40 -27.26 7.40
C SER A 154 9.38 -26.85 8.51
N ARG A 155 9.59 -27.72 9.51
CA ARG A 155 10.54 -27.50 10.59
C ARG A 155 11.97 -27.36 10.08
N GLN A 156 12.42 -28.21 9.16
CA GLN A 156 13.78 -28.14 8.59
C GLN A 156 14.02 -26.80 7.88
N ILE A 157 13.12 -26.36 7.01
CA ILE A 157 13.31 -25.10 6.30
C ILE A 157 13.15 -23.88 7.23
N THR A 158 12.30 -23.98 8.25
CA THR A 158 12.16 -22.95 9.29
C THR A 158 13.46 -22.77 10.06
N ASP A 159 14.08 -23.86 10.51
CA ASP A 159 15.36 -23.79 11.24
C ASP A 159 16.50 -23.25 10.36
N ILE A 160 16.53 -23.57 9.06
CA ILE A 160 17.49 -22.99 8.11
C ILE A 160 17.33 -21.47 8.04
N TYR A 161 16.11 -20.95 7.89
CA TYR A 161 15.87 -19.51 7.84
C TYR A 161 16.17 -18.82 9.17
N LEU A 162 15.84 -19.42 10.31
CA LEU A 162 16.15 -18.86 11.62
C LEU A 162 17.66 -18.74 11.83
N ALA A 163 18.43 -19.77 11.47
CA ALA A 163 19.91 -19.73 11.53
C ALA A 163 20.51 -18.64 10.60
N ARG A 164 19.94 -18.47 9.41
CA ARG A 164 20.36 -17.39 8.48
C ARG A 164 20.01 -16.01 9.02
N ILE A 165 18.83 -15.84 9.62
CA ILE A 165 18.45 -14.58 10.29
C ILE A 165 19.44 -14.26 11.41
N GLU A 166 19.74 -15.23 12.28
CA GLU A 166 20.71 -15.04 13.36
C GLU A 166 22.09 -14.60 12.86
N LYS A 167 22.56 -15.22 11.79
CA LYS A 167 23.88 -14.92 11.16
C LYS A 167 23.90 -13.55 10.50
N LEU A 168 22.85 -13.16 9.76
CA LEU A 168 22.87 -12.02 8.83
C LEU A 168 22.23 -10.75 9.40
N ASN A 169 21.31 -10.87 10.35
CA ASN A 169 20.63 -9.71 10.91
C ASN A 169 21.54 -8.69 11.61
N PRO A 170 22.62 -9.09 12.30
CA PRO A 170 23.55 -8.10 12.89
C PRO A 170 24.15 -7.13 11.86
N THR A 171 24.34 -7.56 10.60
CA THR A 171 24.86 -6.72 9.51
C THR A 171 23.76 -6.04 8.71
N LEU A 172 22.64 -6.73 8.47
CA LEU A 172 21.58 -6.25 7.59
C LEU A 172 20.48 -5.47 8.33
N ASN A 173 20.29 -5.70 9.62
CA ASN A 173 19.37 -4.99 10.50
C ASN A 173 17.93 -4.94 9.97
N PHE A 174 17.38 -6.10 9.59
CA PHE A 174 16.06 -6.21 8.98
C PHE A 174 14.99 -6.79 9.91
N VAL A 175 15.34 -7.34 11.08
CA VAL A 175 14.39 -7.93 12.04
C VAL A 175 14.14 -6.97 13.20
N VAL A 176 12.86 -6.70 13.46
CA VAL A 176 12.40 -5.98 14.67
C VAL A 176 12.12 -6.97 15.79
N THR A 177 11.31 -8.01 15.50
CA THR A 177 10.96 -9.05 16.47
C THR A 177 11.11 -10.42 15.82
N LEU A 178 11.99 -11.25 16.37
CA LEU A 178 12.17 -12.65 15.94
C LEU A 178 11.21 -13.54 16.72
N MET A 179 10.47 -14.40 16.01
CA MET A 179 9.44 -15.25 16.57
C MET A 179 9.84 -16.73 16.58
N ALA A 180 11.11 -17.03 16.88
CA ALA A 180 11.71 -18.35 16.68
C ALA A 180 10.95 -19.51 17.35
N SER A 181 10.52 -19.35 18.60
CA SER A 181 9.78 -20.40 19.31
C SER A 181 8.40 -20.66 18.70
N GLN A 182 7.67 -19.59 18.38
CA GLN A 182 6.36 -19.68 17.73
C GLN A 182 6.49 -20.27 16.33
N ALA A 183 7.46 -19.81 15.54
CA ALA A 183 7.71 -20.30 14.19
C ALA A 183 7.99 -21.82 14.17
N ARG A 184 8.78 -22.31 15.13
CA ARG A 184 9.04 -23.74 15.27
C ARG A 184 7.78 -24.53 15.63
N ALA A 185 6.96 -24.02 16.54
CA ALA A 185 5.70 -24.66 16.91
C ALA A 185 4.70 -24.68 15.74
N GLU A 186 4.59 -23.59 14.98
CA GLU A 186 3.76 -23.52 13.77
C GLU A 186 4.26 -24.50 12.68
N ALA A 187 5.58 -24.63 12.51
CA ALA A 187 6.18 -25.55 11.55
C ALA A 187 5.95 -27.01 11.95
N ASP A 188 6.11 -27.37 13.25
CA ASP A 188 5.84 -28.70 13.75
C ASP A 188 4.34 -29.07 13.57
N ALA A 189 3.44 -28.12 13.81
CA ALA A 189 2.01 -28.32 13.59
C ALA A 189 1.69 -28.54 12.10
N ALA A 190 2.31 -27.77 11.19
CA ALA A 190 2.17 -27.94 9.75
C ALA A 190 2.67 -29.31 9.29
N ASP A 191 3.81 -29.76 9.77
CA ASP A 191 4.37 -31.09 9.48
C ASP A 191 3.44 -32.22 9.96
N ALA A 192 2.89 -32.10 11.17
CA ALA A 192 1.92 -33.06 11.70
C ALA A 192 0.63 -33.12 10.89
N GLU A 193 0.08 -31.98 10.48
CA GLU A 193 -1.11 -31.92 9.64
C GLU A 193 -0.86 -32.54 8.25
N ILE A 194 0.28 -32.22 7.60
CA ILE A 194 0.65 -32.76 6.30
C ILE A 194 0.86 -34.28 6.39
N ALA A 195 1.50 -34.77 7.47
CA ALA A 195 1.67 -36.20 7.72
C ALA A 195 0.34 -36.92 7.88
N ALA A 196 -0.65 -36.29 8.52
CA ALA A 196 -2.02 -36.78 8.68
C ALA A 196 -2.89 -36.63 7.40
N GLY A 197 -2.33 -36.15 6.28
CA GLY A 197 -3.05 -35.94 5.02
C GLY A 197 -3.87 -34.64 4.94
N LYS A 198 -3.75 -33.75 5.92
CA LYS A 198 -4.41 -32.45 5.93
C LYS A 198 -3.49 -31.42 5.26
N TYR A 199 -3.66 -31.20 3.97
CA TYR A 199 -2.91 -30.18 3.26
C TYR A 199 -3.77 -28.95 2.99
N ARG A 200 -3.43 -27.81 3.62
CA ARG A 200 -4.21 -26.56 3.56
C ARG A 200 -4.05 -25.78 2.25
N GLY A 201 -3.01 -26.06 1.47
CA GLY A 201 -2.77 -25.35 0.22
C GLY A 201 -1.30 -24.96 0.02
N PRO A 202 -1.03 -24.11 -1.01
CA PRO A 202 0.34 -23.85 -1.48
C PRO A 202 1.26 -23.18 -0.45
N LEU A 203 0.75 -22.52 0.56
CA LEU A 203 1.56 -21.87 1.60
C LEU A 203 1.70 -22.71 2.88
N HIS A 204 1.14 -23.94 2.92
CA HIS A 204 1.18 -24.77 4.11
C HIS A 204 2.61 -25.17 4.48
N GLY A 205 3.07 -24.74 5.65
CA GLY A 205 4.42 -24.95 6.16
C GLY A 205 5.49 -24.05 5.55
N VAL A 206 5.13 -23.06 4.71
CA VAL A 206 6.11 -22.16 4.04
C VAL A 206 6.44 -20.99 4.95
N PRO A 207 7.74 -20.77 5.31
CA PRO A 207 8.13 -19.71 6.24
C PRO A 207 8.15 -18.32 5.59
N TYR A 208 7.65 -17.29 6.31
CA TYR A 208 7.60 -15.93 5.81
C TYR A 208 7.94 -14.88 6.89
N GLY A 209 8.17 -13.64 6.44
CA GLY A 209 8.29 -12.49 7.30
C GLY A 209 7.27 -11.41 6.93
N ILE A 210 6.86 -10.62 7.91
CA ILE A 210 5.86 -9.58 7.71
C ILE A 210 6.37 -8.20 8.14
N LYS A 211 6.09 -7.18 7.35
CA LYS A 211 6.45 -5.80 7.67
C LYS A 211 5.88 -5.38 9.03
N ASP A 212 6.68 -4.72 9.84
CA ASP A 212 6.36 -4.37 11.23
C ASP A 212 5.39 -3.18 11.38
N LEU A 213 4.44 -3.09 10.49
CA LEU A 213 3.26 -2.23 10.62
C LEU A 213 1.95 -3.04 10.72
N PHE A 214 2.01 -4.35 10.50
CA PHE A 214 0.85 -5.23 10.65
C PHE A 214 0.73 -5.74 12.09
N ALA A 215 -0.46 -5.65 12.64
CA ALA A 215 -0.79 -6.23 13.93
C ALA A 215 -0.64 -7.75 13.90
N VAL A 216 0.10 -8.27 14.86
CA VAL A 216 0.15 -9.71 15.22
C VAL A 216 -0.19 -9.79 16.68
N LYS A 217 -1.27 -10.49 17.01
CA LYS A 217 -1.78 -10.58 18.38
C LYS A 217 -0.71 -11.05 19.35
N GLY A 218 -0.51 -10.26 20.42
CA GLY A 218 0.46 -10.58 21.48
C GLY A 218 1.93 -10.34 21.11
N VAL A 219 2.22 -9.76 19.92
CA VAL A 219 3.58 -9.51 19.45
C VAL A 219 3.79 -8.00 19.27
N PRO A 220 4.92 -7.42 19.71
CA PRO A 220 5.22 -6.02 19.49
C PRO A 220 5.06 -5.61 18.02
N THR A 221 4.38 -4.50 17.79
CA THR A 221 4.17 -3.91 16.45
C THR A 221 4.53 -2.43 16.53
N THR A 222 5.73 -2.09 16.06
CA THR A 222 6.39 -0.84 16.46
C THR A 222 6.24 0.30 15.47
N TRP A 223 5.77 0.01 14.24
CA TRP A 223 5.72 0.99 13.14
C TRP A 223 7.07 1.65 12.82
N GLY A 224 8.17 1.00 13.24
CA GLY A 224 9.53 1.52 13.11
C GLY A 224 9.88 2.65 14.09
N SER A 225 9.02 2.96 15.05
CA SER A 225 9.14 4.05 16.01
C SER A 225 9.52 3.56 17.41
N ALA A 226 10.43 4.26 18.07
CA ALA A 226 10.76 3.99 19.46
C ALA A 226 9.58 4.27 20.41
N ASP A 227 8.71 5.21 20.06
CA ASP A 227 7.53 5.55 20.85
C ASP A 227 6.46 4.44 20.85
N PHE A 228 6.52 3.53 19.90
CA PHE A 228 5.60 2.39 19.77
C PHE A 228 6.28 1.03 19.97
N LYS A 229 7.55 0.99 20.43
CA LYS A 229 8.32 -0.27 20.57
C LYS A 229 7.67 -1.30 21.48
N ASP A 230 6.88 -0.84 22.44
CA ASP A 230 6.18 -1.67 23.43
C ASP A 230 4.67 -1.83 23.10
N GLN A 231 4.22 -1.39 21.92
CA GLN A 231 2.84 -1.55 21.48
C GLN A 231 2.55 -3.00 21.13
N ILE A 232 1.65 -3.64 21.89
CA ILE A 232 1.25 -5.03 21.69
C ILE A 232 -0.25 -5.06 21.33
N PRO A 233 -0.61 -5.37 20.08
CA PRO A 233 -2.01 -5.50 19.66
C PRO A 233 -2.63 -6.78 20.26
N ASP A 234 -3.94 -6.73 20.54
CA ASP A 234 -4.75 -7.87 21.00
C ASP A 234 -5.50 -8.58 19.86
N TYR A 235 -5.23 -8.17 18.62
CA TYR A 235 -5.81 -8.69 17.38
C TYR A 235 -4.75 -8.93 16.30
N ASP A 236 -5.11 -9.71 15.28
CA ASP A 236 -4.31 -9.94 14.09
C ASP A 236 -4.81 -9.09 12.91
N ALA A 237 -3.89 -8.60 12.07
CA ALA A 237 -4.23 -8.06 10.77
C ALA A 237 -4.84 -9.15 9.85
N ASP A 238 -5.74 -8.77 8.94
CA ASP A 238 -6.40 -9.72 8.02
C ASP A 238 -5.40 -10.57 7.23
N VAL A 239 -4.32 -9.96 6.74
CA VAL A 239 -3.25 -10.69 6.03
C VAL A 239 -2.56 -11.74 6.90
N VAL A 240 -2.45 -11.50 8.20
CA VAL A 240 -1.89 -12.49 9.17
C VAL A 240 -2.88 -13.63 9.37
N VAL A 241 -4.16 -13.32 9.50
CA VAL A 241 -5.23 -14.33 9.62
C VAL A 241 -5.23 -15.24 8.39
N ARG A 242 -5.27 -14.67 7.18
CA ARG A 242 -5.29 -15.45 5.92
C ARG A 242 -4.05 -16.32 5.73
N LEU A 243 -2.87 -15.81 6.07
CA LEU A 243 -1.63 -16.59 5.98
C LEU A 243 -1.58 -17.72 7.01
N ARG A 244 -2.06 -17.47 8.23
CA ARG A 244 -2.17 -18.51 9.28
C ARG A 244 -3.19 -19.58 8.90
N GLU A 245 -4.33 -19.22 8.35
CA GLU A 245 -5.33 -20.17 7.84
C GLU A 245 -4.79 -21.02 6.70
N ALA A 246 -3.95 -20.45 5.85
CA ALA A 246 -3.23 -21.18 4.81
C ALA A 246 -2.08 -22.05 5.35
N GLY A 247 -1.77 -21.96 6.64
CA GLY A 247 -0.72 -22.72 7.30
C GLY A 247 0.70 -22.21 7.07
N ALA A 248 0.87 -20.96 6.64
CA ALA A 248 2.19 -20.33 6.52
C ALA A 248 2.81 -20.07 7.90
N VAL A 249 4.14 -20.15 8.00
CA VAL A 249 4.90 -20.05 9.25
C VAL A 249 5.51 -18.66 9.41
N LEU A 250 5.13 -17.91 10.45
CA LEU A 250 5.62 -16.55 10.67
C LEU A 250 6.95 -16.54 11.43
N LEU A 251 8.05 -16.17 10.74
CA LEU A 251 9.39 -16.13 11.31
C LEU A 251 9.67 -14.86 12.12
N ALA A 252 9.26 -13.70 11.60
CA ALA A 252 9.66 -12.42 12.16
C ALA A 252 8.76 -11.26 11.71
N LYS A 253 8.70 -10.22 12.57
CA LYS A 253 8.31 -8.87 12.20
C LYS A 253 9.54 -8.19 11.58
N LEU A 254 9.43 -7.79 10.32
CA LEU A 254 10.51 -7.21 9.53
C LEU A 254 10.45 -5.68 9.54
N ALA A 255 11.60 -5.04 9.62
CA ALA A 255 11.71 -3.60 9.76
C ALA A 255 10.90 -2.83 8.71
N THR A 256 10.17 -1.84 9.16
CA THR A 256 9.61 -0.77 8.34
C THR A 256 10.39 0.51 8.63
N GLY A 257 10.67 1.32 7.61
CA GLY A 257 11.12 2.67 7.90
C GLY A 257 10.08 3.41 8.77
N LEU A 258 10.55 4.35 9.59
CA LEU A 258 9.72 5.07 10.55
C LEU A 258 8.40 5.53 9.95
N PHE A 259 7.28 5.11 10.54
CA PHE A 259 5.94 5.45 10.07
C PHE A 259 5.80 5.29 8.55
N ALA A 260 6.28 4.14 8.04
CA ALA A 260 6.29 3.78 6.63
C ALA A 260 7.04 4.76 5.70
N GLN A 261 8.19 5.28 6.15
CA GLN A 261 9.05 6.17 5.34
C GLN A 261 10.51 5.74 5.40
N ASN A 262 11.23 5.82 4.27
CA ASN A 262 12.65 5.47 4.09
C ASN A 262 13.07 4.10 4.66
N ASP A 263 14.36 3.88 4.92
CA ASP A 263 14.97 2.62 5.39
C ASP A 263 15.58 2.71 6.81
N TRP A 264 15.24 3.77 7.52
CA TRP A 264 15.63 3.98 8.91
C TRP A 264 14.45 3.72 9.85
N TRP A 265 14.72 3.02 10.95
CA TRP A 265 13.81 2.74 12.04
C TRP A 265 14.54 2.91 13.37
N PHE A 266 13.89 2.78 14.53
CA PHE A 266 14.54 3.05 15.82
C PHE A 266 15.75 2.14 16.08
N GLY A 267 15.85 0.95 15.46
CA GLY A 267 17.01 0.06 15.53
C GLY A 267 18.15 0.44 14.57
N GLY A 268 18.01 1.49 13.77
CA GLY A 268 19.01 1.94 12.81
C GLY A 268 18.57 1.77 11.35
N ARG A 269 19.52 1.75 10.42
CA ARG A 269 19.24 1.55 9.00
C ARG A 269 19.23 0.07 8.64
N THR A 270 18.27 -0.35 7.84
CA THR A 270 18.30 -1.67 7.19
C THR A 270 19.17 -1.61 5.93
N ASN A 271 20.12 -2.51 5.81
CA ASN A 271 21.12 -2.51 4.75
C ASN A 271 20.74 -3.42 3.57
N ASN A 272 21.27 -3.06 2.39
CA ASN A 272 21.11 -3.85 1.17
C ASN A 272 22.04 -5.08 1.22
N PRO A 273 21.54 -6.31 1.00
CA PRO A 273 22.35 -7.53 1.03
C PRO A 273 23.46 -7.61 -0.02
N TRP A 274 23.32 -6.92 -1.15
CA TRP A 274 24.32 -6.87 -2.22
C TRP A 274 25.46 -5.89 -1.90
N ASN A 275 25.16 -4.87 -1.09
CA ASN A 275 26.11 -3.85 -0.69
C ASN A 275 25.69 -3.22 0.64
N THR A 276 26.24 -3.69 1.74
CA THR A 276 25.88 -3.25 3.09
C THR A 276 26.23 -1.78 3.39
N ASN A 277 27.01 -1.12 2.53
CA ASN A 277 27.29 0.31 2.66
C ASN A 277 26.12 1.20 2.26
N ILE A 278 25.10 0.64 1.57
CA ILE A 278 23.87 1.35 1.18
C ILE A 278 22.65 0.75 1.88
N GLY A 279 21.63 1.57 2.06
CA GLY A 279 20.37 1.10 2.60
C GLY A 279 19.53 0.31 1.60
N SER A 280 18.58 -0.46 2.11
CA SER A 280 17.69 -1.31 1.31
C SER A 280 16.52 -0.55 0.68
N SER A 281 16.48 0.79 0.82
CA SER A 281 15.33 1.62 0.46
C SER A 281 14.10 1.26 1.31
N GLY A 282 12.98 1.97 1.12
CA GLY A 282 11.81 1.72 1.97
C GLY A 282 10.48 2.18 1.38
N SER A 283 9.48 2.03 2.20
CA SER A 283 9.47 1.68 3.62
C SER A 283 9.40 0.18 3.92
N SER A 284 9.18 -0.71 2.95
CA SER A 284 9.27 -2.17 3.17
C SER A 284 10.75 -2.62 3.15
N THR A 285 11.55 -1.99 4.01
CA THR A 285 13.01 -2.11 4.04
C THR A 285 13.44 -3.50 4.49
N GLY A 286 12.90 -4.01 5.60
CA GLY A 286 13.14 -5.35 6.11
C GLY A 286 12.62 -6.45 5.17
N PRO A 287 11.39 -6.37 4.64
CA PRO A 287 10.89 -7.30 3.63
C PRO A 287 11.81 -7.43 2.41
N GLY A 288 12.28 -6.31 1.84
CA GLY A 288 13.21 -6.31 0.71
C GLY A 288 14.54 -6.99 1.04
N SER A 289 15.17 -6.57 2.14
CA SER A 289 16.47 -7.10 2.57
C SER A 289 16.41 -8.58 2.93
N ALA A 290 15.44 -9.01 3.76
CA ALA A 290 15.31 -10.39 4.19
C ALA A 290 15.05 -11.36 3.02
N THR A 291 14.22 -10.96 2.05
CA THR A 291 13.91 -11.77 0.87
C THR A 291 15.14 -11.91 -0.04
N ALA A 292 15.86 -10.81 -0.30
CA ALA A 292 17.08 -10.83 -1.12
C ALA A 292 18.21 -11.62 -0.45
N ALA A 293 18.31 -11.57 0.90
CA ALA A 293 19.30 -12.31 1.68
C ALA A 293 18.99 -13.80 1.80
N GLY A 294 17.85 -14.30 1.33
CA GLY A 294 17.44 -15.69 1.53
C GLY A 294 17.19 -16.02 2.99
N CYS A 295 16.61 -15.10 3.76
CA CYS A 295 16.25 -15.28 5.18
C CYS A 295 14.77 -15.59 5.39
N VAL A 296 13.98 -15.54 4.35
CA VAL A 296 12.56 -15.92 4.30
C VAL A 296 12.24 -16.51 2.92
N ALA A 297 11.21 -17.35 2.82
CA ALA A 297 10.73 -17.82 1.53
C ALA A 297 10.03 -16.68 0.75
N PHE A 298 9.25 -15.88 1.44
CA PHE A 298 8.61 -14.66 0.94
C PHE A 298 8.38 -13.67 2.09
N SER A 299 8.07 -12.44 1.75
CA SER A 299 7.67 -11.44 2.73
C SER A 299 6.48 -10.61 2.26
N ILE A 300 5.81 -9.95 3.22
CA ILE A 300 4.68 -9.05 2.97
C ILE A 300 5.11 -7.62 3.24
N GLY A 301 4.94 -6.78 2.23
CA GLY A 301 5.18 -5.34 2.30
C GLY A 301 3.92 -4.52 2.11
N THR A 302 4.08 -3.20 2.24
CA THR A 302 3.03 -2.22 1.92
C THR A 302 3.58 -1.11 1.04
N GLU A 303 2.70 -0.53 0.25
CA GLU A 303 3.04 0.63 -0.57
C GLU A 303 1.95 1.67 -0.56
N THR A 304 2.35 2.91 -0.32
CA THR A 304 1.58 4.12 -0.63
C THR A 304 2.08 4.71 -1.95
N GLN A 305 3.36 5.13 -1.99
CA GLN A 305 4.03 5.71 -3.18
C GLN A 305 5.46 5.17 -3.29
N GLY A 306 5.62 3.91 -3.71
CA GLY A 306 6.91 3.29 -3.98
C GLY A 306 7.42 2.34 -2.90
N SER A 307 6.72 2.12 -1.79
CA SER A 307 7.25 1.37 -0.62
C SER A 307 7.30 -0.16 -0.78
N ILE A 308 6.84 -0.73 -1.89
CA ILE A 308 7.13 -2.09 -2.36
C ILE A 308 8.10 -2.02 -3.53
N VAL A 309 7.79 -1.17 -4.51
CA VAL A 309 8.53 -1.05 -5.76
C VAL A 309 9.98 -0.63 -5.52
N SER A 310 10.20 0.44 -4.74
CA SER A 310 11.55 0.96 -4.50
C SER A 310 12.46 -0.01 -3.75
N PRO A 311 12.05 -0.65 -2.62
CA PRO A 311 12.89 -1.67 -1.99
C PRO A 311 13.03 -2.95 -2.82
N ALA A 312 12.04 -3.34 -3.63
CA ALA A 312 12.18 -4.46 -4.55
C ALA A 312 13.26 -4.19 -5.61
N ILE A 313 13.24 -3.01 -6.23
CA ILE A 313 14.27 -2.58 -7.19
C ILE A 313 15.65 -2.48 -6.51
N ARG A 314 15.70 -1.89 -5.30
CA ARG A 314 16.96 -1.68 -4.56
C ARG A 314 17.63 -2.99 -4.17
N ASN A 315 16.86 -3.99 -3.81
CA ASN A 315 17.37 -5.29 -3.37
C ASN A 315 17.39 -6.36 -4.48
N GLY A 316 16.90 -6.05 -5.69
CA GLY A 316 16.96 -6.96 -6.84
C GLY A 316 16.04 -8.18 -6.69
N ILE A 317 14.82 -7.99 -6.23
CA ILE A 317 13.82 -9.05 -6.03
C ILE A 317 12.56 -8.82 -6.87
N SER A 318 11.75 -9.86 -6.98
CA SER A 318 10.40 -9.75 -7.56
C SER A 318 9.39 -9.27 -6.51
N ALA A 319 8.42 -8.48 -6.95
CA ALA A 319 7.34 -8.04 -6.08
C ALA A 319 6.07 -7.71 -6.88
N LEU A 320 4.92 -7.80 -6.22
CA LEU A 320 3.66 -7.29 -6.74
C LEU A 320 3.19 -6.11 -5.87
N ARG A 321 3.02 -4.95 -6.48
CA ARG A 321 2.13 -3.92 -5.95
C ARG A 321 0.76 -4.12 -6.60
N PRO A 322 -0.23 -4.65 -5.89
CA PRO A 322 -1.50 -5.00 -6.52
C PRO A 322 -2.36 -3.78 -6.86
N THR A 323 -3.40 -3.99 -7.62
CA THR A 323 -4.48 -3.03 -7.81
C THR A 323 -5.02 -2.60 -6.43
N PHE A 324 -5.32 -1.31 -6.26
CA PHE A 324 -5.92 -0.80 -5.04
C PHE A 324 -7.23 -1.55 -4.70
N GLY A 325 -7.40 -1.90 -3.43
CA GLY A 325 -8.58 -2.63 -2.95
C GLY A 325 -8.56 -4.15 -3.23
N ARG A 326 -7.43 -4.73 -3.69
CA ARG A 326 -7.33 -6.19 -3.88
C ARG A 326 -7.04 -6.96 -2.60
N VAL A 327 -6.35 -6.36 -1.65
CA VAL A 327 -5.97 -6.97 -0.37
C VAL A 327 -6.40 -6.08 0.78
N SER A 328 -7.00 -6.66 1.80
CA SER A 328 -7.39 -5.94 3.02
C SER A 328 -6.18 -5.35 3.73
N ARG A 329 -6.36 -4.12 4.21
CA ARG A 329 -5.38 -3.38 5.01
C ARG A 329 -5.77 -3.38 6.50
N HIS A 330 -6.87 -4.04 6.86
CA HIS A 330 -7.32 -4.12 8.24
C HIS A 330 -6.21 -4.65 9.15
N GLY A 331 -5.97 -3.95 10.26
CA GLY A 331 -4.89 -4.26 11.21
C GLY A 331 -3.49 -3.83 10.75
N GLY A 332 -3.36 -3.18 9.61
CA GLY A 332 -2.13 -2.50 9.18
C GLY A 332 -2.13 -1.03 9.60
N MET A 333 -0.97 -0.48 9.96
CA MET A 333 -0.80 0.96 10.17
C MET A 333 -1.12 1.71 8.88
N VAL A 334 -2.01 2.68 8.96
CA VAL A 334 -2.38 3.52 7.82
C VAL A 334 -1.36 4.64 7.61
N LEU A 335 -0.96 4.84 6.35
CA LEU A 335 -0.30 6.03 5.86
C LEU A 335 -1.28 6.88 5.03
N SER A 336 -2.05 6.23 4.16
CA SER A 336 -3.08 6.86 3.33
C SER A 336 -4.19 5.88 3.00
N TRP A 337 -5.41 6.13 3.49
CA TRP A 337 -6.56 5.26 3.21
C TRP A 337 -6.86 5.12 1.72
N SER A 338 -6.53 6.15 0.94
CA SER A 338 -6.84 6.17 -0.49
C SER A 338 -5.73 5.66 -1.40
N GLN A 339 -4.56 5.27 -0.85
CA GLN A 339 -3.40 4.85 -1.64
C GLN A 339 -2.72 3.58 -1.14
N ASP A 340 -2.82 3.25 0.16
CA ASP A 340 -2.12 2.11 0.75
C ASP A 340 -2.55 0.78 0.14
N ARG A 341 -1.58 -0.07 -0.13
CA ARG A 341 -1.73 -1.42 -0.67
C ARG A 341 -0.82 -2.38 0.04
N VAL A 342 -1.24 -3.62 0.09
CA VAL A 342 -0.48 -4.74 0.66
C VAL A 342 -0.09 -5.68 -0.47
N GLY A 343 1.18 -6.08 -0.53
CA GLY A 343 1.62 -6.98 -1.58
C GLY A 343 2.82 -7.86 -1.19
N PRO A 344 2.98 -8.99 -1.90
CA PRO A 344 4.08 -9.91 -1.72
C PRO A 344 5.39 -9.38 -2.30
N MET A 345 6.48 -9.67 -1.60
CA MET A 345 7.85 -9.44 -2.01
C MET A 345 8.59 -10.80 -1.97
N CYS A 346 9.01 -11.28 -3.13
CA CYS A 346 9.41 -12.65 -3.36
C CYS A 346 10.66 -12.74 -4.24
N ARG A 347 11.16 -13.95 -4.49
CA ARG A 347 12.24 -14.16 -5.45
C ARG A 347 11.76 -14.30 -6.89
N THR A 348 10.54 -14.81 -7.08
CA THR A 348 9.96 -15.00 -8.42
C THR A 348 8.56 -14.40 -8.56
N ALA A 349 8.14 -14.15 -9.79
CA ALA A 349 6.78 -13.71 -10.10
C ALA A 349 5.74 -14.80 -9.77
N GLU A 350 6.08 -16.07 -9.93
CA GLU A 350 5.22 -17.18 -9.54
C GLU A 350 5.02 -17.25 -8.02
N ASP A 351 6.07 -16.98 -7.22
CA ASP A 351 5.93 -16.87 -5.77
C ASP A 351 4.97 -15.74 -5.39
N CYS A 352 5.08 -14.58 -6.08
CA CYS A 352 4.15 -13.47 -5.87
C CYS A 352 2.71 -13.88 -6.19
N ALA A 353 2.49 -14.63 -7.27
CA ALA A 353 1.17 -15.13 -7.65
C ALA A 353 0.63 -16.14 -6.61
N MET A 354 1.48 -17.05 -6.14
CA MET A 354 1.12 -18.03 -5.12
C MET A 354 0.70 -17.36 -3.81
N VAL A 355 1.47 -16.39 -3.33
CA VAL A 355 1.15 -15.64 -2.10
C VAL A 355 -0.10 -14.79 -2.30
N PHE A 356 -0.20 -14.07 -3.42
CA PHE A 356 -1.34 -13.21 -3.71
C PHE A 356 -2.66 -14.00 -3.84
N SER A 357 -2.63 -15.23 -4.37
CA SER A 357 -3.81 -16.09 -4.46
C SER A 357 -4.49 -16.36 -3.11
N VAL A 358 -3.72 -16.29 -2.02
CA VAL A 358 -4.22 -16.44 -0.64
C VAL A 358 -4.71 -15.09 -0.07
N LEU A 359 -4.01 -14.00 -0.40
CA LEU A 359 -4.26 -12.70 0.22
C LEU A 359 -5.43 -11.92 -0.34
N HIS A 360 -5.71 -12.05 -1.67
CA HIS A 360 -6.67 -11.18 -2.36
C HIS A 360 -8.13 -11.45 -1.99
N GLY A 361 -8.97 -10.47 -2.24
CA GLY A 361 -10.42 -10.55 -2.06
C GLY A 361 -10.92 -9.71 -0.90
N ALA A 362 -12.20 -9.33 -0.98
CA ALA A 362 -12.87 -8.50 0.00
C ALA A 362 -12.92 -9.16 1.39
N ASP A 363 -12.93 -8.32 2.39
CA ASP A 363 -13.33 -8.63 3.75
C ASP A 363 -14.42 -7.60 4.20
N GLU A 364 -15.00 -7.83 5.36
CA GLU A 364 -16.01 -6.94 5.93
C GLU A 364 -15.41 -5.77 6.75
N LYS A 365 -14.08 -5.68 6.82
CA LYS A 365 -13.35 -4.76 7.70
C LYS A 365 -12.69 -3.60 6.95
N ASP A 366 -12.26 -3.83 5.71
CA ASP A 366 -11.72 -2.78 4.82
C ASP A 366 -12.70 -2.54 3.66
N ALA A 367 -13.55 -1.51 3.79
CA ALA A 367 -14.59 -1.19 2.83
C ALA A 367 -14.08 -0.84 1.42
N SER A 368 -12.76 -0.65 1.24
CA SER A 368 -12.17 -0.45 -0.09
C SER A 368 -11.94 -1.75 -0.85
N THR A 369 -12.08 -2.91 -0.20
CA THR A 369 -11.75 -4.19 -0.80
C THR A 369 -12.84 -4.71 -1.73
N VAL A 370 -12.39 -5.32 -2.83
CA VAL A 370 -13.27 -5.98 -3.80
C VAL A 370 -12.72 -7.35 -4.16
N THR A 371 -13.61 -8.32 -4.31
CA THR A 371 -13.26 -9.63 -4.88
C THR A 371 -13.35 -9.54 -6.39
N THR A 372 -12.23 -9.79 -7.07
CA THR A 372 -12.18 -9.86 -8.53
C THR A 372 -11.42 -11.12 -8.95
N PRO A 373 -11.60 -11.61 -10.19
CA PRO A 373 -10.90 -12.79 -10.68
C PRO A 373 -9.38 -12.68 -10.53
N PHE A 374 -8.73 -13.83 -10.30
CA PHE A 374 -7.28 -13.96 -10.30
C PHE A 374 -6.91 -15.33 -10.89
N GLN A 375 -6.31 -15.34 -12.06
CA GLN A 375 -5.99 -16.55 -12.84
C GLN A 375 -4.57 -16.45 -13.39
N PHE A 376 -3.59 -16.83 -12.56
CA PHE A 376 -2.19 -16.87 -12.98
C PHE A 376 -1.97 -18.01 -14.00
N ASP A 377 -1.42 -17.66 -15.16
CA ASP A 377 -1.14 -18.62 -16.25
C ASP A 377 0.38 -18.79 -16.45
N ARG A 378 0.89 -19.97 -16.10
CA ARG A 378 2.29 -20.35 -16.31
C ARG A 378 2.70 -20.48 -17.78
N ASN A 379 1.74 -20.61 -18.67
CA ASN A 379 1.96 -20.87 -20.10
C ASN A 379 1.38 -19.77 -20.99
N LEU A 380 1.18 -18.58 -20.41
CA LEU A 380 0.63 -17.42 -21.10
C LEU A 380 1.37 -17.16 -22.41
N SER A 381 0.60 -17.06 -23.51
CA SER A 381 1.12 -16.57 -24.80
C SER A 381 1.12 -15.03 -24.80
N LEU A 382 2.26 -14.44 -25.16
CA LEU A 382 2.39 -12.98 -25.25
C LEU A 382 1.84 -12.40 -26.55
N ALA A 383 1.61 -13.25 -27.58
CA ALA A 383 1.28 -12.80 -28.93
C ALA A 383 -0.08 -12.08 -29.05
N SER A 384 -1.02 -12.40 -28.19
CA SER A 384 -2.36 -11.80 -28.19
C SER A 384 -2.51 -10.58 -27.28
N LEU A 385 -1.47 -10.23 -26.53
CA LEU A 385 -1.54 -9.15 -25.55
C LEU A 385 -1.32 -7.77 -26.18
N ARG A 386 -2.09 -6.79 -25.73
CA ARG A 386 -1.97 -5.39 -26.12
C ARG A 386 -0.99 -4.69 -25.19
N ILE A 387 0.30 -4.74 -25.55
CA ILE A 387 1.39 -4.26 -24.71
C ILE A 387 1.91 -2.91 -25.19
N GLY A 388 1.95 -1.91 -24.28
CA GLY A 388 2.60 -0.63 -24.52
C GLY A 388 4.07 -0.65 -24.09
N VAL A 389 4.93 0.05 -24.82
CA VAL A 389 6.33 0.24 -24.45
C VAL A 389 6.71 1.71 -24.68
N ASP A 390 7.29 2.37 -23.68
CA ASP A 390 7.82 3.71 -23.87
C ASP A 390 9.33 3.70 -24.20
N SER A 391 9.84 4.87 -24.61
CA SER A 391 11.24 5.04 -25.01
C SER A 391 12.25 4.81 -23.87
N ALA A 392 11.81 4.91 -22.60
CA ALA A 392 12.65 4.73 -21.42
C ALA A 392 12.59 3.29 -20.88
N ALA A 393 11.80 2.41 -21.51
CA ALA A 393 11.70 1.01 -21.10
C ALA A 393 13.06 0.28 -21.21
N PRO A 394 13.40 -0.60 -20.25
CA PRO A 394 14.66 -1.34 -20.30
C PRO A 394 14.75 -2.21 -21.56
N LYS A 395 15.74 -1.91 -22.39
CA LYS A 395 15.90 -2.58 -23.70
C LYS A 395 16.01 -4.09 -23.58
N GLU A 396 16.79 -4.61 -22.66
CA GLU A 396 17.01 -6.04 -22.47
C GLU A 396 15.71 -6.76 -22.04
N LEU A 397 14.88 -6.12 -21.21
CA LEU A 397 13.57 -6.64 -20.83
C LEU A 397 12.65 -6.73 -22.05
N VAL A 398 12.56 -5.64 -22.81
CA VAL A 398 11.70 -5.54 -23.99
C VAL A 398 12.13 -6.53 -25.08
N ASP A 399 13.42 -6.63 -25.37
CA ASP A 399 13.94 -7.52 -26.41
C ASP A 399 13.73 -9.01 -26.06
N THR A 400 13.92 -9.39 -24.80
CA THR A 400 13.62 -10.75 -24.34
C THR A 400 12.14 -11.07 -24.51
N LEU A 401 11.25 -10.18 -24.10
CA LEU A 401 9.80 -10.40 -24.27
C LEU A 401 9.38 -10.43 -25.74
N ARG A 402 10.01 -9.64 -26.63
CA ARG A 402 9.82 -9.75 -28.09
C ARG A 402 10.23 -11.11 -28.61
N GLY A 403 11.36 -11.63 -28.13
CA GLY A 403 11.81 -12.99 -28.46
C GLY A 403 10.82 -14.09 -28.02
N LEU A 404 9.99 -13.81 -27.01
CA LEU A 404 8.91 -14.67 -26.52
C LEU A 404 7.57 -14.42 -27.22
N GLY A 405 7.54 -13.64 -28.30
CA GLY A 405 6.34 -13.38 -29.11
C GLY A 405 5.59 -12.09 -28.78
N MET A 406 6.13 -11.23 -27.90
CA MET A 406 5.52 -9.93 -27.64
C MET A 406 5.60 -9.02 -28.89
N SER A 407 4.47 -8.40 -29.24
CA SER A 407 4.39 -7.38 -30.30
C SER A 407 3.93 -6.04 -29.70
N PRO A 408 4.85 -5.22 -29.18
CA PRO A 408 4.48 -4.04 -28.45
C PRO A 408 4.15 -2.87 -29.34
N LYS A 409 3.24 -2.01 -28.86
CA LYS A 409 2.94 -0.70 -29.42
C LYS A 409 3.75 0.36 -28.67
N GLU A 410 4.34 1.30 -29.38
CA GLU A 410 4.94 2.48 -28.76
C GLU A 410 3.86 3.34 -28.11
N ILE A 411 4.12 3.80 -26.87
CA ILE A 411 3.22 4.65 -26.10
C ILE A 411 3.87 6.00 -25.82
N GLY A 412 3.05 7.05 -25.87
CA GLY A 412 3.46 8.42 -25.57
C GLY A 412 3.48 8.75 -24.08
N ALA A 413 3.49 10.05 -23.80
CA ALA A 413 3.47 10.58 -22.44
C ALA A 413 2.24 10.12 -21.65
N ARG A 414 2.43 9.85 -20.35
CA ARG A 414 1.35 9.46 -19.43
C ARG A 414 0.38 10.62 -19.19
N PRO A 415 -0.90 10.32 -18.98
CA PRO A 415 -1.88 11.35 -18.65
C PRO A 415 -1.50 12.07 -17.35
N THR A 416 -1.67 13.38 -17.37
CA THR A 416 -1.50 14.25 -16.21
C THR A 416 -2.69 15.20 -16.06
N VAL A 417 -2.81 15.78 -14.87
CA VAL A 417 -3.78 16.85 -14.58
C VAL A 417 -3.02 18.02 -13.97
N ALA A 418 -3.11 19.17 -14.62
CA ALA A 418 -2.44 20.39 -14.16
C ALA A 418 -2.89 20.76 -12.74
N GLY A 419 -1.95 21.18 -11.91
CA GLY A 419 -2.20 21.58 -10.52
C GLY A 419 -2.54 20.43 -9.57
N MET A 420 -2.42 19.18 -10.00
CA MET A 420 -2.56 18.03 -9.12
C MET A 420 -1.32 17.89 -8.23
N GLN A 421 -1.56 17.73 -6.94
CA GLN A 421 -0.51 17.54 -5.95
C GLN A 421 -0.73 16.20 -5.27
N GLY A 422 0.32 15.41 -5.10
CA GLY A 422 0.46 14.16 -4.33
C GLY A 422 -0.78 13.39 -3.79
N GLY A 423 -2.00 13.65 -4.32
CA GLY A 423 -3.25 12.96 -3.99
C GLY A 423 -3.78 13.17 -2.57
N GLY A 424 -3.24 14.13 -1.82
CA GLY A 424 -3.67 14.37 -0.44
C GLY A 424 -2.96 13.49 0.60
N LEU A 425 -1.93 12.74 0.21
CA LEU A 425 -1.17 11.87 1.10
C LEU A 425 -0.80 12.52 2.44
N ASN A 426 -0.28 13.77 2.43
CA ASN A 426 0.12 14.42 3.66
C ASN A 426 -1.06 14.74 4.59
N VAL A 427 -2.25 15.01 4.02
CA VAL A 427 -3.48 15.28 4.80
C VAL A 427 -3.98 14.00 5.46
N GLU A 428 -4.07 12.91 4.68
CA GLU A 428 -4.48 11.61 5.19
C GLU A 428 -3.50 11.08 6.24
N TYR A 429 -2.20 11.24 5.99
CA TYR A 429 -1.14 10.86 6.92
C TYR A 429 -1.22 11.64 8.24
N ALA A 430 -1.41 12.97 8.17
CA ALA A 430 -1.59 13.78 9.36
C ALA A 430 -2.86 13.41 10.14
N ALA A 431 -3.95 13.10 9.45
CA ALA A 431 -5.18 12.66 10.08
C ALA A 431 -5.03 11.27 10.75
N ALA A 432 -4.38 10.32 10.08
CA ALA A 432 -4.13 8.98 10.63
C ALA A 432 -3.28 9.00 11.91
N PHE A 433 -2.40 9.99 12.04
CA PHE A 433 -1.51 10.13 13.20
C PHE A 433 -1.90 11.30 14.14
N ASP A 434 -3.11 11.84 14.02
CA ASP A 434 -3.52 12.98 14.81
C ASP A 434 -3.46 12.71 16.32
N PHE A 435 -3.89 11.55 16.77
CA PHE A 435 -3.80 11.10 18.16
C PHE A 435 -2.35 11.14 18.69
N TYR A 436 -1.39 10.74 17.87
CA TYR A 436 0.04 10.74 18.21
C TYR A 436 0.58 12.16 18.25
N VAL A 437 0.24 12.98 17.25
CA VAL A 437 0.66 14.39 17.18
C VAL A 437 0.14 15.19 18.35
N GLN A 438 -1.11 15.00 18.76
CA GLN A 438 -1.69 15.67 19.94
C GLN A 438 -0.96 15.27 21.21
N ARG A 439 -0.66 13.97 21.41
CA ARG A 439 0.10 13.50 22.56
C ARG A 439 1.51 14.12 22.58
N LYS A 440 2.25 14.04 21.48
CA LYS A 440 3.60 14.59 21.38
C LYS A 440 3.65 16.11 21.55
N ALA A 441 2.72 16.83 20.96
CA ALA A 441 2.62 18.27 21.11
C ALA A 441 2.46 18.67 22.60
N LYS A 442 1.60 17.94 23.34
CA LYS A 442 1.43 18.12 24.77
C LYS A 442 2.72 17.83 25.55
N GLU A 443 3.41 16.73 25.24
CA GLU A 443 4.67 16.34 25.90
C GLU A 443 5.78 17.39 25.73
N ILE A 444 5.87 18.03 24.57
CA ILE A 444 6.91 19.03 24.26
C ILE A 444 6.45 20.50 24.43
N GLY A 445 5.22 20.72 24.92
CA GLY A 445 4.67 22.06 25.13
C GLY A 445 4.37 22.83 23.83
N LEU A 446 4.11 22.14 22.71
CA LEU A 446 3.75 22.77 21.43
C LEU A 446 2.25 23.03 21.36
N ASP A 447 1.86 24.30 21.16
CA ASP A 447 0.48 24.64 20.84
C ASP A 447 0.19 24.39 19.35
N LEU A 448 -0.61 23.36 19.05
CA LEU A 448 -0.98 23.01 17.68
C LEU A 448 -1.83 24.09 16.99
N ASN A 449 -2.49 24.99 17.72
CA ASN A 449 -3.24 26.11 17.15
C ASN A 449 -2.30 27.20 16.63
N MET A 450 -1.12 27.35 17.23
CA MET A 450 -0.09 28.30 16.80
C MET A 450 0.66 27.86 15.54
N VAL A 451 0.51 26.59 15.15
CA VAL A 451 1.09 26.05 13.90
C VAL A 451 0.35 26.56 12.67
N TYR A 452 -0.92 27.00 12.83
CA TYR A 452 -1.73 27.57 11.78
C TYR A 452 -1.63 29.10 11.76
N ASP A 453 -0.77 29.64 10.91
CA ASP A 453 -0.72 31.05 10.60
C ASP A 453 -1.21 31.32 9.17
N PRO A 454 -2.46 31.79 8.99
CA PRO A 454 -3.03 32.06 7.67
C PRO A 454 -2.35 33.22 6.94
N THR A 455 -1.52 34.02 7.62
CA THR A 455 -0.80 35.15 7.01
C THR A 455 0.56 34.73 6.43
N ARG A 456 1.05 33.54 6.75
CA ARG A 456 2.28 32.98 6.18
C ARG A 456 2.01 32.44 4.78
N THR A 457 2.03 33.32 3.81
CA THR A 457 1.95 33.00 2.38
C THR A 457 3.31 32.50 1.87
N GLY A 458 3.61 31.22 2.05
CA GLY A 458 4.75 30.56 1.40
C GLY A 458 4.32 29.91 0.09
N ASN A 459 5.16 29.98 -0.93
CA ASN A 459 4.91 29.44 -2.27
C ASN A 459 4.67 27.93 -2.24
N GLY A 460 3.43 27.52 -2.47
CA GLY A 460 3.00 26.13 -2.62
C GLY A 460 2.29 25.59 -1.39
N ALA A 461 1.16 24.97 -1.61
CA ALA A 461 0.22 24.45 -0.60
C ALA A 461 0.83 23.48 0.44
N TYR A 462 2.10 23.12 0.30
CA TYR A 462 2.80 22.16 1.17
C TYR A 462 4.29 22.53 1.39
N GLY A 463 4.80 23.66 0.85
CA GLY A 463 6.25 23.80 0.65
C GLY A 463 7.02 24.46 1.79
N ASN A 464 6.66 25.65 2.22
CA ASN A 464 7.59 26.50 2.99
C ASN A 464 7.07 26.98 4.35
N ASN A 465 5.83 26.67 4.73
CA ASN A 465 5.31 26.94 6.06
C ASN A 465 5.58 25.76 7.01
N ARG A 466 6.81 25.26 7.01
CA ARG A 466 7.22 24.36 8.08
C ARG A 466 7.29 25.21 9.36
N PRO A 467 6.50 24.91 10.40
CA PRO A 467 6.72 25.55 11.67
C PRO A 467 8.18 25.35 12.08
N ALA A 468 8.76 26.33 12.72
CA ALA A 468 10.09 26.19 13.29
C ALA A 468 10.10 24.91 14.13
N ARG A 469 11.15 24.10 13.96
CA ARG A 469 11.29 22.87 14.75
C ARG A 469 11.16 23.22 16.22
N PRO A 470 10.34 22.51 17.03
CA PRO A 470 10.27 22.78 18.46
C PRO A 470 11.64 22.69 19.12
N ALA A 471 11.91 23.55 20.06
CA ALA A 471 13.15 23.49 20.84
C ALA A 471 13.28 22.11 21.51
N GLY A 472 14.45 21.50 21.42
CA GLY A 472 14.68 20.14 21.96
C GLY A 472 14.50 19.00 20.97
N VAL A 473 13.95 19.24 19.78
CA VAL A 473 13.94 18.28 18.67
C VAL A 473 15.26 18.40 17.92
N GLY A 474 16.14 17.40 18.04
CA GLY A 474 17.52 17.44 17.56
C GLY A 474 17.69 17.65 16.05
N PRO A 475 18.91 17.91 15.57
CA PRO A 475 19.19 18.06 14.15
C PRO A 475 19.04 16.71 13.41
N GLU A 476 18.46 16.76 12.22
CA GLU A 476 18.23 15.59 11.36
C GLU A 476 19.52 15.01 10.76
N ALA A 477 20.68 15.55 11.09
CA ALA A 477 21.87 15.49 10.27
C ALA A 477 22.44 14.08 10.01
N THR A 478 22.25 13.12 10.91
CA THR A 478 22.87 11.78 10.75
C THR A 478 21.93 10.61 10.98
N ASN A 479 20.88 10.81 11.75
CA ASN A 479 19.80 9.85 11.92
C ASN A 479 18.47 10.61 11.99
N PRO A 480 17.65 10.59 10.93
CA PRO A 480 16.35 11.27 10.94
C PRO A 480 15.39 10.74 12.03
N MET A 481 15.77 9.62 12.69
CA MET A 481 15.03 9.00 13.77
C MET A 481 15.49 9.41 15.17
N ALA A 482 16.64 10.08 15.30
CA ALA A 482 17.20 10.40 16.61
C ALA A 482 16.43 11.47 17.39
N ALA A 483 15.46 12.12 16.78
CA ALA A 483 14.69 13.20 17.37
C ALA A 483 13.23 12.81 17.50
N ALA A 484 12.91 12.06 18.54
CA ALA A 484 11.53 11.84 19.02
C ALA A 484 10.49 11.57 17.92
N ASP A 485 10.87 10.82 16.87
CA ASP A 485 9.99 10.35 15.80
C ASP A 485 9.07 11.45 15.17
N TRP A 486 9.44 12.70 15.35
CA TRP A 486 8.66 13.84 14.88
C TRP A 486 8.80 14.02 13.36
N ASN A 487 7.71 13.78 12.63
CA ASN A 487 7.68 13.90 11.18
C ASN A 487 7.04 15.24 10.76
N PRO A 488 7.77 16.12 10.04
CA PRO A 488 7.24 17.40 9.56
C PRO A 488 5.96 17.29 8.72
N ARG A 489 5.71 16.14 8.10
CA ARG A 489 4.48 15.91 7.33
C ARG A 489 3.22 15.91 8.19
N PHE A 490 3.32 15.53 9.45
CA PHE A 490 2.20 15.59 10.39
C PHE A 490 1.66 17.01 10.53
N LEU A 491 2.54 17.99 10.70
CA LEU A 491 2.14 19.38 10.81
C LEU A 491 1.68 19.96 9.47
N GLY A 492 2.43 19.68 8.38
CA GLY A 492 2.09 20.16 7.04
C GLY A 492 0.73 19.68 6.56
N GLY A 493 0.34 18.44 6.88
CA GLY A 493 -0.99 17.92 6.55
C GLY A 493 -2.12 18.59 7.33
N ARG A 494 -1.89 18.94 8.61
CA ARG A 494 -2.87 19.65 9.47
C ARG A 494 -3.14 21.08 8.99
N THR A 495 -2.19 21.74 8.35
CA THR A 495 -2.33 23.11 7.82
C THR A 495 -2.89 23.18 6.40
N ALA A 496 -3.22 22.04 5.79
CA ALA A 496 -3.81 22.00 4.46
C ALA A 496 -5.22 22.62 4.47
N ARG A 497 -5.50 23.46 3.47
CA ARG A 497 -6.85 24.05 3.34
C ARG A 497 -7.82 22.98 2.86
N GLY A 498 -8.97 22.83 3.54
CA GLY A 498 -10.02 21.89 3.16
C GLY A 498 -10.47 22.06 1.71
N PHE A 499 -10.63 23.32 1.24
CA PHE A 499 -10.95 23.60 -0.14
C PHE A 499 -9.93 23.02 -1.14
N GLU A 500 -8.63 23.21 -0.87
CA GLU A 500 -7.56 22.69 -1.75
C GLU A 500 -7.51 21.18 -1.75
N PHE A 501 -7.75 20.55 -0.59
CA PHE A 501 -7.87 19.09 -0.49
C PHE A 501 -9.00 18.57 -1.37
N VAL A 502 -10.21 19.16 -1.29
CA VAL A 502 -11.35 18.76 -2.12
C VAL A 502 -11.05 18.98 -3.61
N GLN A 503 -10.46 20.12 -3.98
CA GLN A 503 -10.08 20.37 -5.39
C GLN A 503 -9.05 19.37 -5.90
N ASN A 504 -8.13 18.95 -5.03
CA ASN A 504 -7.14 17.93 -5.39
C ASN A 504 -7.79 16.55 -5.61
N GLN A 505 -8.78 16.17 -4.78
CA GLN A 505 -9.55 14.95 -4.99
C GLN A 505 -10.36 15.01 -6.32
N ARG A 506 -10.90 16.17 -6.68
CA ARG A 506 -11.56 16.36 -7.99
C ARG A 506 -10.59 16.18 -9.16
N ARG A 507 -9.37 16.75 -9.05
CA ARG A 507 -8.31 16.54 -10.05
C ARG A 507 -7.90 15.07 -10.14
N ARG A 508 -7.85 14.38 -9.00
CA ARG A 508 -7.57 12.94 -8.96
C ARG A 508 -8.62 12.13 -9.72
N LEU A 509 -9.91 12.47 -9.59
CA LEU A 509 -10.97 11.82 -10.38
C LEU A 509 -10.75 12.02 -11.88
N LEU A 510 -10.38 13.24 -12.32
CA LEU A 510 -10.02 13.50 -13.72
C LEU A 510 -8.80 12.71 -14.16
N LEU A 511 -7.80 12.55 -13.29
CA LEU A 511 -6.63 11.71 -13.57
C LEU A 511 -7.03 10.25 -13.76
N VAL A 512 -7.87 9.70 -12.88
CA VAL A 512 -8.40 8.33 -12.98
C VAL A 512 -9.12 8.12 -14.32
N SER A 513 -9.97 9.07 -14.73
CA SER A 513 -10.69 9.00 -16.01
C SER A 513 -9.74 9.02 -17.19
N LYS A 514 -8.73 9.91 -17.18
CA LYS A 514 -7.72 10.00 -18.25
C LYS A 514 -6.84 8.74 -18.34
N TRP A 515 -6.51 8.13 -17.19
CA TRP A 515 -5.77 6.87 -17.17
C TRP A 515 -6.64 5.71 -17.64
N GLY A 516 -7.94 5.68 -17.33
CA GLY A 516 -8.88 4.71 -17.88
C GLY A 516 -8.93 4.79 -19.41
N GLU A 517 -8.96 5.99 -19.98
CA GLU A 517 -8.91 6.19 -21.43
C GLU A 517 -7.56 5.78 -22.03
N PHE A 518 -6.45 6.13 -21.39
CA PHE A 518 -5.11 5.74 -21.84
C PHE A 518 -4.93 4.21 -21.85
N MET A 519 -5.47 3.52 -20.83
CA MET A 519 -5.32 2.07 -20.67
C MET A 519 -6.38 1.24 -21.41
N LYS A 520 -7.39 1.85 -22.04
CA LYS A 520 -8.50 1.10 -22.65
C LYS A 520 -8.07 0.09 -23.73
N ASP A 521 -7.02 0.45 -24.48
CA ASP A 521 -6.47 -0.37 -25.57
C ASP A 521 -5.17 -1.10 -25.16
N LEU A 522 -4.86 -1.12 -23.86
CA LEU A 522 -3.68 -1.78 -23.30
C LEU A 522 -4.08 -2.78 -22.22
N ASP A 523 -3.45 -3.93 -22.22
CA ASP A 523 -3.53 -4.89 -21.11
C ASP A 523 -2.49 -4.56 -20.05
N LEU A 524 -1.32 -4.09 -20.50
CA LEU A 524 -0.20 -3.66 -19.67
C LEU A 524 0.75 -2.75 -20.48
N PHE A 525 1.69 -2.12 -19.77
CA PHE A 525 2.81 -1.43 -20.43
C PHE A 525 4.12 -1.59 -19.65
N ILE A 526 5.24 -1.37 -20.35
CA ILE A 526 6.59 -1.37 -19.80
C ILE A 526 7.18 0.03 -19.98
N ALA A 527 7.68 0.58 -18.89
CA ALA A 527 8.28 1.92 -18.85
C ALA A 527 9.61 1.90 -18.09
N GLY A 528 10.26 3.05 -18.01
CA GLY A 528 11.43 3.22 -17.14
C GLY A 528 11.09 2.90 -15.67
N PRO A 529 12.04 2.32 -14.91
CA PRO A 529 11.84 1.99 -13.50
C PRO A 529 11.39 3.23 -12.71
N ASN A 530 10.39 3.05 -11.86
CA ASN A 530 9.78 4.11 -11.03
C ASN A 530 9.08 5.26 -11.80
N ALA A 531 9.03 5.26 -13.12
CA ALA A 531 8.46 6.38 -13.91
C ALA A 531 7.00 6.66 -13.54
N ASP A 532 6.22 5.63 -13.26
CA ASP A 532 4.78 5.74 -13.03
C ASP A 532 4.35 5.42 -11.59
N VAL A 533 5.29 5.29 -10.64
CA VAL A 533 4.98 4.96 -9.24
C VAL A 533 4.05 6.01 -8.60
N GLY A 534 4.33 7.29 -8.78
CA GLY A 534 3.50 8.38 -8.25
C GLY A 534 2.11 8.45 -8.89
N PRO A 535 1.99 8.53 -10.23
CA PRO A 535 0.69 8.46 -10.92
C PRO A 535 -0.11 7.20 -10.56
N ASN A 536 0.52 6.03 -10.54
CA ASN A 536 -0.16 4.77 -10.22
C ASN A 536 -0.60 4.67 -8.75
N ALA A 537 0.04 5.37 -7.83
CA ALA A 537 -0.46 5.54 -6.46
C ALA A 537 -1.80 6.26 -6.45
N GLN A 538 -1.97 7.26 -7.34
CA GLN A 538 -3.19 8.06 -7.46
C GLN A 538 -4.31 7.32 -8.20
N THR A 539 -3.98 6.50 -9.18
CA THR A 539 -4.94 5.85 -10.08
C THR A 539 -5.24 4.40 -9.73
N GLY A 540 -4.49 3.81 -8.81
CA GLY A 540 -4.75 2.47 -8.30
C GLY A 540 -4.18 1.31 -9.16
N HIS A 541 -3.47 1.58 -10.27
CA HIS A 541 -2.96 0.54 -11.18
C HIS A 541 -1.92 -0.38 -10.52
N PRO A 542 -1.95 -1.69 -10.84
CA PRO A 542 -0.97 -2.66 -10.31
C PRO A 542 0.35 -2.57 -11.06
N CYS A 543 1.42 -3.04 -10.41
CA CYS A 543 2.66 -3.34 -11.14
C CYS A 543 3.42 -4.52 -10.55
N ALA A 544 4.13 -5.23 -11.42
CA ALA A 544 5.07 -6.28 -11.08
C ALA A 544 6.50 -5.75 -11.26
N VAL A 545 7.34 -5.97 -10.25
CA VAL A 545 8.79 -5.72 -10.29
C VAL A 545 9.49 -7.05 -10.57
N LEU A 546 10.48 -7.05 -11.45
CA LEU A 546 11.27 -8.25 -11.75
C LEU A 546 12.71 -7.90 -12.12
N PRO A 547 13.69 -8.72 -11.69
CA PRO A 547 15.06 -8.64 -12.16
C PRO A 547 15.16 -8.96 -13.66
N TYR A 548 15.80 -8.08 -14.46
CA TYR A 548 15.96 -8.29 -15.90
C TYR A 548 17.41 -8.29 -16.39
N LYS A 549 18.35 -7.91 -15.51
CA LYS A 549 19.76 -7.79 -15.82
C LYS A 549 20.57 -7.94 -14.54
N PHE A 550 21.85 -8.32 -14.64
CA PHE A 550 22.80 -8.29 -13.54
C PHE A 550 23.94 -7.33 -13.88
N ASP A 551 24.04 -6.22 -13.15
CA ASP A 551 24.99 -5.14 -13.43
C ASP A 551 25.21 -4.26 -12.20
N VAL A 552 26.13 -3.29 -12.30
CA VAL A 552 26.28 -2.24 -11.29
C VAL A 552 25.13 -1.23 -11.44
N PRO A 553 24.28 -1.07 -10.44
CA PRO A 553 23.14 -0.17 -10.54
C PRO A 553 23.56 1.29 -10.61
N GLN A 554 22.86 2.07 -11.40
CA GLN A 554 22.95 3.53 -11.39
C GLN A 554 21.73 4.10 -10.65
N PHE A 555 21.79 4.08 -9.33
CA PHE A 555 20.78 4.77 -8.53
C PHE A 555 21.09 6.28 -8.57
N GLY A 556 20.19 7.07 -9.10
CA GLY A 556 20.33 8.53 -9.03
C GLY A 556 20.55 8.97 -7.57
N GLY A 557 21.42 9.94 -7.34
CA GLY A 557 21.85 10.43 -6.03
C GLY A 557 20.77 11.10 -5.15
N GLY A 558 19.50 10.77 -5.37
CA GLY A 558 18.32 11.29 -4.68
C GLY A 558 17.87 10.50 -3.45
N GLY A 559 18.79 9.94 -2.66
CA GLY A 559 18.48 9.57 -1.28
C GLY A 559 18.23 10.86 -0.49
N ARG A 560 16.98 11.20 -0.19
CA ARG A 560 16.67 12.28 0.77
C ARG A 560 17.32 11.91 2.10
N GLY A 561 18.41 12.59 2.45
CA GLY A 561 19.19 12.37 3.67
C GLY A 561 20.66 11.99 3.46
N ALA A 562 21.16 11.96 2.22
CA ALA A 562 22.61 11.92 2.02
C ALA A 562 23.18 13.28 2.47
N ASP A 563 24.06 13.25 3.48
CA ASP A 563 24.94 14.38 3.78
C ASP A 563 25.65 14.77 2.48
N ALA A 564 25.51 16.01 2.04
CA ALA A 564 26.14 16.49 0.82
C ALA A 564 27.69 16.41 0.88
N ALA A 565 28.26 16.15 2.06
CA ALA A 565 29.68 15.97 2.35
C ALA A 565 30.13 14.49 2.34
N ALA A 566 29.22 13.51 2.29
CA ALA A 566 29.63 12.11 2.25
C ALA A 566 30.07 11.72 0.83
N PRO A 567 31.17 10.93 0.67
CA PRO A 567 31.57 10.43 -0.64
C PRO A 567 30.44 9.59 -1.26
N ALA A 568 30.26 9.72 -2.58
CA ALA A 568 29.26 8.95 -3.30
C ALA A 568 29.44 7.45 -3.04
N PRO A 569 28.35 6.70 -2.74
CA PRO A 569 28.47 5.27 -2.45
C PRO A 569 28.99 4.52 -3.68
N VAL A 570 29.96 3.63 -3.46
CA VAL A 570 30.43 2.71 -4.50
C VAL A 570 29.42 1.57 -4.61
N TYR A 571 28.77 1.44 -5.75
CA TYR A 571 27.81 0.37 -6.00
C TYR A 571 28.52 -0.92 -6.44
N LYS A 572 27.97 -2.06 -6.04
CA LYS A 572 28.40 -3.40 -6.47
C LYS A 572 27.37 -3.98 -7.43
N ALA A 573 27.79 -4.92 -8.28
CA ALA A 573 26.88 -5.62 -9.19
C ALA A 573 25.76 -6.33 -8.41
N GLN A 574 24.54 -6.16 -8.88
CA GLN A 574 23.33 -6.77 -8.33
C GLN A 574 22.27 -6.93 -9.43
N PRO A 575 21.18 -7.67 -9.19
CA PRO A 575 20.08 -7.70 -10.13
C PRO A 575 19.45 -6.30 -10.29
N ILE A 576 19.31 -5.87 -11.54
CA ILE A 576 18.63 -4.65 -11.93
C ILE A 576 17.19 -5.02 -12.29
N CYS A 577 16.23 -4.28 -11.74
CA CYS A 577 14.81 -4.58 -11.93
C CYS A 577 14.14 -3.63 -12.91
N GLY A 578 13.20 -4.18 -13.69
CA GLY A 578 12.22 -3.47 -14.47
C GLY A 578 10.84 -3.53 -13.81
N VAL A 579 9.92 -2.73 -14.33
CA VAL A 579 8.54 -2.65 -13.85
C VAL A 579 7.58 -2.86 -15.01
N ILE A 580 6.63 -3.78 -14.83
CA ILE A 580 5.50 -4.01 -15.73
C ILE A 580 4.24 -3.48 -15.05
N THR A 581 3.60 -2.48 -15.64
CA THR A 581 2.37 -1.88 -15.11
C THR A 581 1.16 -2.45 -15.83
N GLY A 582 0.20 -3.00 -15.09
CA GLY A 582 -1.02 -3.59 -15.63
C GLY A 582 -2.18 -2.60 -15.71
N ASN A 583 -3.16 -2.92 -16.56
CA ASN A 583 -4.47 -2.32 -16.42
C ASN A 583 -5.08 -2.75 -15.07
N LEU A 584 -6.07 -2.00 -14.59
CA LEU A 584 -6.72 -2.29 -13.31
C LEU A 584 -7.24 -3.73 -13.29
N TYR A 585 -6.93 -4.44 -12.22
CA TYR A 585 -7.32 -5.83 -11.96
C TYR A 585 -6.70 -6.89 -12.90
N ASN A 586 -5.63 -6.52 -13.63
CA ASN A 586 -4.80 -7.46 -14.39
C ASN A 586 -3.56 -7.90 -13.59
N ASP A 587 -3.70 -8.05 -12.28
CA ASP A 587 -2.62 -8.49 -11.38
C ASP A 587 -2.05 -9.85 -11.76
N ASP A 588 -2.91 -10.78 -12.16
CA ASP A 588 -2.55 -12.12 -12.66
C ASP A 588 -1.79 -12.04 -13.98
N LEU A 589 -2.24 -11.18 -14.90
CA LEU A 589 -1.65 -11.04 -16.22
C LEU A 589 -0.21 -10.51 -16.14
N ILE A 590 0.04 -9.44 -15.37
CA ILE A 590 1.40 -8.90 -15.25
C ILE A 590 2.36 -9.87 -14.57
N LEU A 591 1.88 -10.67 -13.61
CA LEU A 591 2.68 -11.72 -12.99
C LEU A 591 2.95 -12.87 -13.97
N SER A 592 1.98 -13.24 -14.81
CA SER A 592 2.16 -14.26 -15.83
C SER A 592 3.16 -13.82 -16.90
N VAL A 593 3.14 -12.55 -17.34
CA VAL A 593 4.16 -11.99 -18.25
C VAL A 593 5.55 -11.99 -17.60
N ALA A 594 5.65 -11.52 -16.34
CA ALA A 594 6.91 -11.54 -15.60
C ALA A 594 7.45 -12.97 -15.43
N HIS A 595 6.57 -13.96 -15.23
CA HIS A 595 6.94 -15.37 -15.15
C HIS A 595 7.49 -15.90 -16.48
N GLN A 596 6.88 -15.56 -17.66
CA GLN A 596 7.43 -15.95 -18.95
C GLN A 596 8.85 -15.40 -19.14
N PHE A 597 9.09 -14.15 -18.75
CA PHE A 597 10.44 -13.59 -18.76
C PHE A 597 11.41 -14.40 -17.88
N GLN A 598 11.01 -14.73 -16.66
CA GLN A 598 11.84 -15.48 -15.71
C GLN A 598 12.10 -16.93 -16.13
N LYS A 599 11.20 -17.55 -16.89
CA LYS A 599 11.45 -18.87 -17.53
C LYS A 599 12.56 -18.80 -18.58
N ALA A 600 12.71 -17.67 -19.25
CA ALA A 600 13.69 -17.48 -20.32
C ALA A 600 15.04 -16.93 -19.81
N THR A 601 15.14 -16.55 -18.54
CA THR A 601 16.32 -15.88 -17.96
C THR A 601 16.67 -16.42 -16.58
N ASP A 602 17.86 -16.04 -16.06
CA ASP A 602 18.34 -16.47 -14.73
C ASP A 602 18.62 -15.31 -13.76
N HIS A 603 18.28 -14.07 -14.12
CA HIS A 603 18.61 -12.89 -13.32
C HIS A 603 18.04 -12.92 -11.91
N HIS A 604 16.87 -13.52 -11.73
CA HIS A 604 16.18 -13.69 -10.45
C HIS A 604 16.79 -14.80 -9.56
N THR A 605 17.70 -15.63 -10.12
CA THR A 605 18.36 -16.71 -9.38
C THR A 605 19.69 -16.30 -8.75
N LYS A 606 20.18 -15.10 -9.07
CA LYS A 606 21.43 -14.57 -8.50
C LYS A 606 21.29 -14.36 -7.00
N ARG A 607 22.40 -14.55 -6.29
CA ARG A 607 22.47 -14.50 -4.82
C ARG A 607 23.53 -13.51 -4.36
N PRO A 608 23.28 -12.71 -3.29
CA PRO A 608 24.33 -11.92 -2.69
C PRO A 608 25.36 -12.82 -2.02
N SER A 609 26.63 -12.41 -2.11
CA SER A 609 27.71 -13.08 -1.39
C SER A 609 27.91 -12.41 -0.04
N PHE A 610 27.80 -13.18 1.03
CA PHE A 610 28.15 -12.74 2.38
C PHE A 610 29.55 -13.32 2.68
N ALA A 611 30.58 -12.47 2.57
CA ALA A 611 31.92 -12.81 2.94
C ALA A 611 32.09 -12.91 4.46
#